data_523c01fba6c03124ca6e9ef878fff42b
#
_entry.id   523c01fba6c03124ca6e9ef878fff42b
#
_cell.length_a   1.000
_cell.length_b   1.000
_cell.length_c   1.000
_cell.angle_alpha   90.00
_cell.angle_beta   90.00
_cell.angle_gamma   90.00
#
_symmetry.space_group_name_H-M   'P 1'
#
loop_
_entity.id
_entity.type
_entity.pdbx_description
1 polymer ?
#
loop_
_entity_poly.entity_id
_entity_poly.type
_entity_poly.pdbx_seq_one_letter_code
_entity_poly.pdbx_strand_id
1 'polypeptide(L)'
;MNYSIDIASNTKNVNYGASRLQLKRFDVSKMVDHATIAMIAKRGSGKSWVCRNIMYEKKDIATCTVVSPTEKLNSFYGNFIPPAYIYNRYDSDILSRIYSRQERMFEDNKKREEKGKKPKDDRILLIMDDCMSSKGKWLKDDQILELFFNGRHHHVSFILTMQFSL
;
A
#
# COMPACT_ATOMS: atom_id res chain seq x y z
N MET A 1 -12.24 -5.51 -28.76
CA MET A 1 -13.08 -5.53 -27.55
C MET A 1 -13.81 -4.20 -27.45
N ASN A 2 -15.12 -4.17 -27.63
CA ASN A 2 -15.89 -2.93 -27.49
C ASN A 2 -16.23 -2.74 -26.00
N TYR A 3 -15.72 -1.68 -25.42
CA TYR A 3 -16.03 -1.28 -24.05
C TYR A 3 -17.09 -0.16 -24.10
N SER A 4 -18.29 -0.42 -23.61
CA SER A 4 -19.23 0.63 -23.27
C SER A 4 -19.13 0.92 -21.76
N ILE A 5 -18.83 2.16 -21.40
CA ILE A 5 -18.86 2.62 -20.02
C ILE A 5 -20.18 3.32 -19.82
N ASP A 6 -21.06 2.74 -19.02
CA ASP A 6 -22.24 3.44 -18.55
C ASP A 6 -21.85 4.26 -17.30
N ILE A 7 -21.68 5.57 -17.49
CA ILE A 7 -21.22 6.50 -16.45
C ILE A 7 -22.29 6.67 -15.35
N ALA A 8 -23.55 6.38 -15.62
CA ALA A 8 -24.64 6.56 -14.66
C ALA A 8 -24.78 5.40 -13.65
N SER A 9 -24.32 4.19 -13.97
CA SER A 9 -24.61 3.00 -13.15
C SER A 9 -23.48 2.53 -12.24
N ASN A 10 -22.28 3.13 -12.23
CA ASN A 10 -21.08 2.64 -11.52
C ASN A 10 -20.73 1.15 -11.82
N THR A 11 -21.35 0.56 -12.82
CA THR A 11 -21.20 -0.84 -13.20
C THR A 11 -20.73 -0.97 -14.64
N LYS A 12 -19.84 -1.93 -14.90
CA LYS A 12 -19.34 -2.26 -16.22
C LYS A 12 -19.63 -3.72 -16.49
N ASN A 13 -20.24 -4.00 -17.63
CA ASN A 13 -20.42 -5.37 -18.10
C ASN A 13 -19.20 -5.80 -18.91
N VAL A 14 -18.60 -6.93 -18.56
CA VAL A 14 -17.46 -7.52 -19.26
C VAL A 14 -17.83 -8.93 -19.67
N ASN A 15 -17.65 -9.25 -20.96
CA ASN A 15 -17.81 -10.61 -21.44
C ASN A 15 -16.56 -11.43 -21.15
N TYR A 16 -16.72 -12.54 -20.45
CA TYR A 16 -15.69 -13.52 -20.20
C TYR A 16 -16.15 -14.88 -20.77
N GLY A 17 -15.69 -15.22 -21.96
CA GLY A 17 -16.22 -16.34 -22.73
C GLY A 17 -17.71 -16.13 -23.04
N ALA A 18 -18.51 -17.14 -22.74
CA ALA A 18 -19.99 -17.09 -22.89
C ALA A 18 -20.71 -16.37 -21.73
N SER A 19 -19.98 -16.03 -20.66
CA SER A 19 -20.56 -15.42 -19.46
C SER A 19 -20.44 -13.90 -19.48
N ARG A 20 -21.48 -13.22 -18.98
CA ARG A 20 -21.49 -11.76 -18.78
C ARG A 20 -21.27 -11.46 -17.31
N LEU A 21 -20.16 -10.81 -17.01
CA LEU A 21 -19.81 -10.41 -15.64
C LEU A 21 -20.15 -8.93 -15.43
N GLN A 22 -20.80 -8.63 -14.32
CA GLN A 22 -21.08 -7.28 -13.90
C GLN A 22 -20.00 -6.82 -12.91
N LEU A 23 -19.18 -5.87 -13.33
CA LEU A 23 -18.14 -5.28 -12.48
C LEU A 23 -18.65 -3.97 -11.89
N LYS A 24 -18.62 -3.83 -10.58
CA LYS A 24 -18.84 -2.56 -9.88
C LYS A 24 -17.53 -1.82 -9.73
N ARG A 25 -17.57 -0.49 -9.89
CA ARG A 25 -16.42 0.36 -9.56
C ARG A 25 -16.22 0.35 -8.05
N PHE A 26 -15.02 0.02 -7.61
CA PHE A 26 -14.65 0.15 -6.22
C PHE A 26 -14.27 1.62 -5.91
N ASP A 27 -14.86 2.18 -4.88
CA ASP A 27 -14.56 3.52 -4.39
C ASP A 27 -13.41 3.42 -3.38
N VAL A 28 -12.20 3.79 -3.81
CA VAL A 28 -10.98 3.70 -3.00
C VAL A 28 -11.06 4.59 -1.75
N SER A 29 -11.84 5.68 -1.79
CA SER A 29 -12.01 6.55 -0.61
C SER A 29 -12.67 5.81 0.56
N LYS A 30 -13.49 4.80 0.27
CA LYS A 30 -14.17 3.93 1.25
C LYS A 30 -13.36 2.70 1.65
N MET A 31 -12.14 2.57 1.16
CA MET A 31 -11.27 1.48 1.55
C MET A 31 -10.96 1.58 3.05
N VAL A 32 -11.08 0.45 3.75
CA VAL A 32 -10.78 0.39 5.19
C VAL A 32 -9.32 0.80 5.45
N ASP A 33 -9.08 1.46 6.56
CA ASP A 33 -7.74 1.74 7.02
C ASP A 33 -7.04 0.44 7.45
N HIS A 34 -5.73 0.45 7.40
CA HIS A 34 -4.86 -0.69 7.77
C HIS A 34 -5.08 -1.94 6.91
N ALA A 35 -5.55 -1.75 5.66
CA ALA A 35 -5.72 -2.84 4.71
C ALA A 35 -4.36 -3.38 4.23
N THR A 36 -4.27 -4.70 4.07
CA THR A 36 -3.18 -5.35 3.36
C THR A 36 -3.64 -5.67 1.94
N ILE A 37 -2.91 -5.15 0.94
CA ILE A 37 -3.24 -5.29 -0.48
C ILE A 37 -2.07 -5.93 -1.21
N ALA A 38 -2.31 -7.05 -1.89
CA ALA A 38 -1.36 -7.65 -2.81
C ALA A 38 -1.84 -7.49 -4.25
N MET A 39 -1.02 -6.88 -5.11
CA MET A 39 -1.30 -6.73 -6.53
C MET A 39 -0.30 -7.55 -7.35
N ILE A 40 -0.81 -8.58 -8.01
CA ILE A 40 -0.01 -9.49 -8.84
C ILE A 40 -0.44 -9.33 -10.29
N ALA A 41 0.45 -8.81 -11.14
CA ALA A 41 0.15 -8.64 -12.56
C ALA A 41 1.44 -8.40 -13.37
N LYS A 42 1.34 -8.61 -14.68
CA LYS A 42 2.44 -8.37 -15.63
C LYS A 42 2.99 -6.94 -15.54
N ARG A 43 4.22 -6.75 -16.02
CA ARG A 43 4.80 -5.41 -16.22
C ARG A 43 3.88 -4.56 -17.11
N GLY A 44 3.80 -3.27 -16.83
CA GLY A 44 2.98 -2.35 -17.62
C GLY A 44 1.46 -2.47 -17.39
N SER A 45 0.99 -3.29 -16.43
CA SER A 45 -0.44 -3.46 -16.13
C SER A 45 -1.07 -2.32 -15.31
N GLY A 46 -0.29 -1.32 -14.91
CA GLY A 46 -0.79 -0.17 -14.16
C GLY A 46 -0.75 -0.31 -12.63
N LYS A 47 -0.06 -1.32 -12.07
CA LYS A 47 0.02 -1.51 -10.61
C LYS A 47 0.46 -0.23 -9.86
N SER A 48 1.56 0.38 -10.27
CA SER A 48 2.08 1.59 -9.61
C SER A 48 1.10 2.78 -9.75
N TRP A 49 0.33 2.85 -10.85
CA TRP A 49 -0.74 3.84 -10.98
C TRP A 49 -1.89 3.60 -10.00
N VAL A 50 -2.24 2.33 -9.74
CA VAL A 50 -3.21 2.00 -8.69
C VAL A 50 -2.68 2.38 -7.31
N CYS A 51 -1.40 2.10 -7.01
CA CYS A 51 -0.75 2.57 -5.78
C CYS A 51 -0.88 4.10 -5.64
N ARG A 52 -0.54 4.85 -6.69
CA ARG A 52 -0.67 6.31 -6.69
C ARG A 52 -2.10 6.77 -6.44
N ASN A 53 -3.09 6.12 -7.04
CA ASN A 53 -4.49 6.45 -6.80
C ASN A 53 -4.90 6.20 -5.35
N ILE A 54 -4.48 5.06 -4.76
CA ILE A 54 -4.71 4.77 -3.34
C ILE A 54 -4.05 5.84 -2.46
N MET A 55 -2.81 6.21 -2.74
CA MET A 55 -2.10 7.27 -2.00
C MET A 55 -2.82 8.60 -2.08
N TYR A 56 -3.36 8.96 -3.26
CA TYR A 56 -4.10 10.19 -3.45
C TYR A 56 -5.40 10.21 -2.62
N GLU A 57 -6.15 9.11 -2.64
CA GLU A 57 -7.40 8.98 -1.88
C GLU A 57 -7.17 8.89 -0.36
N LYS A 58 -6.01 8.36 0.04
CA LYS A 58 -5.59 8.20 1.45
C LYS A 58 -4.52 9.23 1.87
N LYS A 59 -4.50 10.39 1.22
CA LYS A 59 -3.53 11.49 1.47
C LYS A 59 -3.60 12.11 2.87
N ASP A 60 -4.65 11.81 3.62
CA ASP A 60 -4.81 12.17 5.03
C ASP A 60 -3.93 11.32 5.96
N ILE A 61 -3.39 10.17 5.49
CA ILE A 61 -2.43 9.38 6.25
C ILE A 61 -1.11 10.16 6.32
N ALA A 62 -0.71 10.54 7.53
CA ALA A 62 0.41 11.46 7.76
C ALA A 62 1.79 10.91 7.36
N THR A 63 1.94 9.58 7.27
CA THR A 63 3.23 8.93 7.00
C THR A 63 3.09 7.90 5.89
N CYS A 64 3.90 8.04 4.84
CA CYS A 64 3.99 7.05 3.76
C CYS A 64 5.46 6.66 3.55
N THR A 65 5.74 5.36 3.52
CA THR A 65 7.06 4.81 3.22
C THR A 65 6.98 3.95 1.96
N VAL A 66 7.91 4.13 1.05
CA VAL A 66 7.97 3.41 -0.21
C VAL A 66 9.28 2.64 -0.32
N VAL A 67 9.19 1.37 -0.67
CA VAL A 67 10.34 0.54 -1.08
C VAL A 67 10.16 0.21 -2.55
N SER A 68 10.96 0.79 -3.42
CA SER A 68 10.88 0.57 -4.87
C SER A 68 12.28 0.52 -5.49
N PRO A 69 12.76 -0.67 -5.90
CA PRO A 69 14.06 -0.81 -6.58
C PRO A 69 14.16 -0.06 -7.90
N THR A 70 13.01 0.18 -8.55
CA THR A 70 12.96 0.86 -9.86
C THR A 70 12.90 2.38 -9.73
N GLU A 71 12.76 2.94 -8.53
CA GLU A 71 12.62 4.38 -8.32
C GLU A 71 13.82 5.18 -8.84
N LYS A 72 15.04 4.65 -8.70
CA LYS A 72 16.25 5.28 -9.25
C LYS A 72 16.23 5.45 -10.77
N LEU A 73 15.42 4.66 -11.47
CA LEU A 73 15.37 4.66 -12.94
C LEU A 73 14.25 5.53 -13.49
N ASN A 74 13.13 5.64 -12.76
CA ASN A 74 11.92 6.28 -13.27
C ASN A 74 11.39 7.44 -12.43
N SER A 75 11.92 7.61 -11.21
CA SER A 75 11.52 8.68 -10.26
C SER A 75 10.00 8.85 -10.12
N PHE A 76 9.27 7.73 -10.08
CA PHE A 76 7.82 7.74 -10.09
C PHE A 76 7.26 8.28 -8.75
N TYR A 77 7.73 7.72 -7.63
CA TYR A 77 7.28 8.10 -6.29
C TYR A 77 7.92 9.40 -5.81
N GLY A 78 9.13 9.71 -6.25
CA GLY A 78 9.85 10.94 -5.90
C GLY A 78 9.16 12.23 -6.34
N ASN A 79 8.16 12.14 -7.25
CA ASN A 79 7.35 13.29 -7.64
C ASN A 79 6.33 13.73 -6.57
N PHE A 80 6.07 12.89 -5.54
CA PHE A 80 5.03 13.16 -4.54
C PHE A 80 5.33 12.63 -3.14
N ILE A 81 6.43 11.88 -2.97
CA ILE A 81 6.93 11.41 -1.67
C ILE A 81 8.32 12.01 -1.43
N PRO A 82 8.59 12.58 -0.25
CA PRO A 82 9.92 13.08 0.08
C PRO A 82 10.97 11.95 0.00
N PRO A 83 12.17 12.23 -0.56
CA PRO A 83 13.22 11.22 -0.76
C PRO A 83 13.63 10.44 0.50
N ALA A 84 13.50 11.06 1.68
CA ALA A 84 13.81 10.42 2.96
C ALA A 84 12.93 9.21 3.29
N TYR A 85 11.77 9.08 2.64
CA TYR A 85 10.81 7.98 2.83
C TYR A 85 10.79 6.99 1.67
N ILE A 86 11.73 7.12 0.72
CA ILE A 86 11.85 6.24 -0.44
C ILE A 86 13.12 5.42 -0.34
N TYR A 87 12.96 4.11 -0.32
CA TYR A 87 14.05 3.14 -0.24
C TYR A 87 14.17 2.38 -1.56
N ASN A 88 15.39 2.28 -2.09
CA ASN A 88 15.65 1.60 -3.37
C ASN A 88 15.84 0.08 -3.23
N ARG A 89 15.80 -0.43 -2.03
CA ARG A 89 15.85 -1.87 -1.73
C ARG A 89 15.16 -2.13 -0.40
N TYR A 90 14.64 -3.33 -0.26
CA TYR A 90 14.17 -3.79 1.03
C TYR A 90 15.35 -4.03 1.97
N ASP A 91 15.16 -3.61 3.21
CA ASP A 91 16.01 -3.90 4.35
C ASP A 91 15.10 -4.06 5.58
N SER A 92 15.37 -5.07 6.43
CA SER A 92 14.58 -5.32 7.64
C SER A 92 14.56 -4.14 8.61
N ASP A 93 15.62 -3.32 8.61
CA ASP A 93 15.68 -2.10 9.39
C ASP A 93 14.54 -1.11 9.09
N ILE A 94 13.99 -1.16 7.86
CA ILE A 94 12.84 -0.32 7.48
C ILE A 94 11.63 -0.67 8.34
N LEU A 95 11.32 -1.97 8.44
CA LEU A 95 10.20 -2.44 9.25
C LEU A 95 10.47 -2.24 10.75
N SER A 96 11.68 -2.52 11.21
CA SER A 96 12.08 -2.26 12.59
C SER A 96 11.83 -0.80 13.01
N ARG A 97 12.14 0.15 12.13
CA ARG A 97 11.85 1.59 12.36
C ARG A 97 10.35 1.89 12.37
N ILE A 98 9.59 1.25 11.46
CA ILE A 98 8.13 1.39 11.41
C ILE A 98 7.53 0.89 12.72
N TYR A 99 7.85 -0.31 13.16
CA TYR A 99 7.32 -0.88 14.39
C TYR A 99 7.71 -0.05 15.62
N SER A 100 8.99 0.35 15.75
CA SER A 100 9.45 1.20 16.86
C SER A 100 8.76 2.59 16.85
N ARG A 101 8.40 3.11 15.66
CA ARG A 101 7.57 4.33 15.57
C ARG A 101 6.18 4.05 16.10
N GLN A 102 5.55 2.95 15.68
CA GLN A 102 4.18 2.63 16.08
C GLN A 102 4.06 2.42 17.59
N GLU A 103 4.99 1.69 18.20
CA GLU A 103 5.07 1.51 19.65
C GLU A 103 5.12 2.85 20.37
N ARG A 104 6.03 3.74 19.97
CA ARG A 104 6.12 5.09 20.54
C ARG A 104 4.84 5.91 20.36
N MET A 105 4.20 5.80 19.18
CA MET A 105 2.95 6.52 18.91
C MET A 105 1.80 6.00 19.79
N PHE A 106 1.73 4.69 20.02
CA PHE A 106 0.72 4.10 20.90
C PHE A 106 0.93 4.55 22.36
N GLU A 107 2.16 4.54 22.84
CA GLU A 107 2.49 5.06 24.19
C GLU A 107 2.16 6.55 24.32
N ASP A 108 2.54 7.35 23.33
CA ASP A 108 2.23 8.78 23.31
C ASP A 108 0.72 9.04 23.30
N ASN A 109 -0.03 8.30 22.49
CA ASN A 109 -1.48 8.43 22.40
C ASN A 109 -2.15 8.04 23.71
N LYS A 110 -1.71 6.95 24.35
CA LYS A 110 -2.17 6.56 25.68
C LYS A 110 -1.96 7.67 26.71
N LYS A 111 -0.75 8.24 26.78
CA LYS A 111 -0.45 9.37 27.68
C LYS A 111 -1.27 10.62 27.38
N ARG A 112 -1.64 10.84 26.11
CA ARG A 112 -2.49 11.97 25.70
C ARG A 112 -3.93 11.75 26.16
N GLU A 113 -4.47 10.55 26.00
CA GLU A 113 -5.83 10.19 26.46
C GLU A 113 -5.97 10.32 27.96
N GLU A 114 -4.98 9.83 28.74
CA GLU A 114 -4.93 10.00 30.18
C GLU A 114 -4.98 11.49 30.64
N LYS A 115 -4.49 12.39 29.74
CA LYS A 115 -4.51 13.85 29.97
C LYS A 115 -5.73 14.54 29.31
N GLY A 116 -6.70 13.79 28.84
CA GLY A 116 -7.89 14.32 28.15
C GLY A 116 -7.60 15.00 26.81
N LYS A 117 -6.45 14.68 26.16
CA LYS A 117 -6.06 15.22 24.86
C LYS A 117 -6.41 14.24 23.75
N LYS A 118 -6.80 14.78 22.59
CA LYS A 118 -7.05 13.94 21.40
C LYS A 118 -5.77 13.17 21.00
N PRO A 119 -5.88 11.89 20.62
CA PRO A 119 -4.75 11.14 20.08
C PRO A 119 -4.24 11.77 18.77
N LYS A 120 -2.96 11.59 18.50
CA LYS A 120 -2.36 11.94 17.20
C LYS A 120 -2.70 10.85 16.18
N ASP A 121 -2.72 11.22 14.90
CA ASP A 121 -2.81 10.25 13.82
C ASP A 121 -1.52 9.40 13.77
N ASP A 122 -1.65 8.12 14.03
CA ASP A 122 -0.58 7.14 14.06
C ASP A 122 -0.55 6.26 12.82
N ARG A 123 -1.51 6.42 11.91
CA ARG A 123 -1.60 5.63 10.67
C ARG A 123 -0.34 5.80 9.82
N ILE A 124 0.04 4.69 9.17
CA ILE A 124 1.14 4.66 8.19
C ILE A 124 0.72 3.86 6.96
N LEU A 125 1.19 4.30 5.80
CA LEU A 125 1.08 3.56 4.55
C LEU A 125 2.48 3.07 4.14
N LEU A 126 2.65 1.77 4.03
CA LEU A 126 3.85 1.14 3.48
C LEU A 126 3.56 0.56 2.10
N ILE A 127 4.37 0.94 1.12
CA ILE A 127 4.29 0.41 -0.24
C ILE A 127 5.60 -0.32 -0.57
N MET A 128 5.51 -1.58 -0.96
CA MET A 128 6.60 -2.35 -1.54
C MET A 128 6.30 -2.61 -3.01
N ASP A 129 6.90 -1.80 -3.89
CA ASP A 129 6.64 -1.84 -5.34
C ASP A 129 7.76 -2.57 -6.07
N ASP A 130 7.41 -3.69 -6.71
CA ASP A 130 8.33 -4.52 -7.53
C ASP A 130 9.60 -4.99 -6.81
N CYS A 131 9.47 -5.40 -5.54
CA CYS A 131 10.59 -5.83 -4.70
C CYS A 131 11.09 -7.26 -4.99
N MET A 132 10.60 -7.92 -6.04
CA MET A 132 10.96 -9.32 -6.38
C MET A 132 12.42 -9.51 -6.79
N SER A 133 13.09 -8.45 -7.25
CA SER A 133 14.49 -8.51 -7.72
C SER A 133 15.50 -8.91 -6.63
N SER A 134 15.15 -8.80 -5.36
CA SER A 134 15.97 -9.20 -4.21
C SER A 134 15.98 -10.72 -3.93
N LYS A 135 15.67 -11.55 -4.93
CA LYS A 135 15.63 -13.02 -4.82
C LYS A 135 14.74 -13.52 -3.68
N GLY A 136 13.66 -12.81 -3.39
CA GLY A 136 12.69 -13.22 -2.37
C GLY A 136 13.22 -13.23 -0.93
N LYS A 137 14.37 -12.61 -0.64
CA LYS A 137 14.93 -12.56 0.73
C LYS A 137 13.96 -11.97 1.74
N TRP A 138 13.20 -10.96 1.32
CA TRP A 138 12.18 -10.33 2.17
C TRP A 138 11.03 -11.28 2.57
N LEU A 139 10.72 -12.32 1.76
CA LEU A 139 9.69 -13.31 2.09
C LEU A 139 10.04 -14.20 3.30
N LYS A 140 11.32 -14.25 3.66
CA LYS A 140 11.83 -15.00 4.81
C LYS A 140 12.02 -14.15 6.05
N ASP A 141 11.64 -12.88 5.98
CA ASP A 141 11.75 -11.96 7.09
C ASP A 141 10.51 -12.07 7.97
N ASP A 142 10.70 -12.43 9.23
CA ASP A 142 9.60 -12.60 10.20
C ASP A 142 8.80 -11.30 10.38
N GLN A 143 9.43 -10.13 10.21
CA GLN A 143 8.75 -8.84 10.28
C GLN A 143 7.78 -8.63 9.11
N ILE A 144 8.08 -9.18 7.94
CA ILE A 144 7.14 -9.20 6.81
C ILE A 144 5.95 -10.10 7.11
N LEU A 145 6.19 -11.27 7.68
CA LEU A 145 5.10 -12.16 8.09
C LEU A 145 4.22 -11.50 9.14
N GLU A 146 4.83 -10.85 10.13
CA GLU A 146 4.12 -10.06 11.14
C GLU A 146 3.27 -8.96 10.48
N LEU A 147 3.79 -8.27 9.48
CA LEU A 147 3.06 -7.24 8.74
C LEU A 147 1.82 -7.80 8.04
N PHE A 148 1.93 -8.98 7.41
CA PHE A 148 0.79 -9.61 6.75
C PHE A 148 -0.31 -10.04 7.72
N PHE A 149 0.06 -10.59 8.86
CA PHE A 149 -0.91 -11.12 9.83
C PHE A 149 -1.42 -10.06 10.79
N ASN A 150 -0.56 -9.16 11.23
CA ASN A 150 -0.81 -8.25 12.35
C ASN A 150 -0.66 -6.76 12.01
N GLY A 151 -0.36 -6.41 10.76
CA GLY A 151 -0.15 -5.02 10.33
C GLY A 151 -1.28 -4.07 10.74
N ARG A 152 -2.52 -4.55 10.72
CA ARG A 152 -3.69 -3.78 11.18
C ARG A 152 -3.60 -3.38 12.66
N HIS A 153 -3.02 -4.23 13.51
CA HIS A 153 -2.86 -3.96 14.94
C HIS A 153 -1.75 -2.93 15.20
N HIS A 154 -0.83 -2.81 14.25
CA HIS A 154 0.21 -1.77 14.24
C HIS A 154 -0.23 -0.51 13.48
N HIS A 155 -1.49 -0.39 13.07
CA HIS A 155 -2.03 0.71 12.27
C HIS A 155 -1.25 0.94 10.96
N VAL A 156 -0.78 -0.15 10.34
CA VAL A 156 -0.06 -0.13 9.06
C VAL A 156 -0.98 -0.58 7.93
N SER A 157 -1.21 0.30 6.96
CA SER A 157 -1.75 -0.07 5.65
C SER A 157 -0.61 -0.56 4.78
N PHE A 158 -0.70 -1.74 4.21
CA PHE A 158 0.38 -2.35 3.45
C PHE A 158 -0.04 -2.64 2.01
N ILE A 159 0.75 -2.17 1.06
CA ILE A 159 0.56 -2.47 -0.37
C ILE A 159 1.82 -3.17 -0.88
N LEU A 160 1.63 -4.37 -1.40
CA LEU A 160 2.68 -5.13 -2.08
C LEU A 160 2.33 -5.28 -3.55
N THR A 161 3.23 -4.88 -4.43
CA THR A 161 3.09 -5.18 -5.86
C THR A 161 4.13 -6.21 -6.30
N MET A 162 3.69 -7.15 -7.10
CA MET A 162 4.55 -8.19 -7.66
C MET A 162 4.32 -8.35 -9.15
N GLN A 163 5.39 -8.67 -9.87
CA GLN A 163 5.28 -9.20 -11.21
C GLN A 163 5.12 -10.71 -11.12
N PHE A 164 4.14 -11.25 -11.84
CA PHE A 164 4.07 -12.68 -11.98
C PHE A 164 5.22 -13.12 -12.87
N SER A 165 6.21 -13.77 -12.28
CA SER A 165 7.22 -14.52 -13.00
C SER A 165 7.10 -15.97 -12.59
N LEU A 166 6.53 -16.77 -13.41
CA LEU A 166 6.82 -18.19 -13.47
C LEU A 166 7.81 -18.40 -14.57
#